data_9e12d51986b22ba44e5d2e9b81674ab7
#
_entry.id   9e12d51986b22ba44e5d2e9b81674ab7
#
_cell.length_a   1.000
_cell.length_b   1.000
_cell.length_c   1.000
_cell.angle_alpha   90.00
_cell.angle_beta   90.00
_cell.angle_gamma   90.00
#
_symmetry.space_group_name_H-M   'P 1'
#
loop_
_entity.id
_entity.type
_entity.pdbx_description
1 polymer ?
#
loop_
_entity_poly.entity_id
_entity_poly.type
_entity_poly.pdbx_seq_one_letter_code
_entity_poly.pdbx_strand_id
1 'polypeptide(L)' 'MKWKVQLYVGGTTFYENVHAVNRLDAIETAKARNPKARVIATNPDLSS' A
#
# COMPACT_ATOMS: atom_id res chain seq x y z
N MET A 1 11.48 5.83 -2.66
CA MET A 1 11.51 4.37 -2.75
C MET A 1 10.12 3.87 -3.09
N LYS A 2 10.05 2.84 -3.89
CA LYS A 2 8.75 2.27 -4.31
C LYS A 2 8.33 1.17 -3.36
N TRP A 3 7.05 1.19 -3.00
CA TRP A 3 6.47 0.19 -2.10
C TRP A 3 5.25 -0.44 -2.74
N LYS A 4 5.05 -1.73 -2.50
CA LYS A 4 3.85 -2.44 -2.91
C LYS A 4 3.01 -2.68 -1.67
N VAL A 5 1.82 -2.08 -1.65
CA VAL A 5 0.90 -2.17 -0.51
C VAL A 5 -0.29 -3.00 -0.91
N GLN A 6 -0.57 -4.06 -0.15
CA GLN A 6 -1.74 -4.90 -0.38
C GLN A 6 -2.87 -4.42 0.50
N LEU A 7 -4.03 -4.19 -0.12
CA LEU A 7 -5.19 -3.66 0.56
C LEU A 7 -6.38 -4.60 0.39
N TYR A 8 -7.29 -4.53 1.35
CA TYR A 8 -8.50 -5.33 1.37
C TYR A 8 -9.70 -4.41 1.56
N VAL A 9 -10.70 -4.56 0.70
CA VAL A 9 -11.96 -3.82 0.83
C VAL A 9 -13.07 -4.63 0.18
N GLY A 10 -14.19 -4.77 0.88
CA GLY A 10 -15.38 -5.41 0.32
C GLY A 10 -15.17 -6.85 -0.12
N GLY A 11 -14.32 -7.62 0.58
CA GLY A 11 -14.05 -9.00 0.24
C GLY A 11 -13.03 -9.19 -0.88
N THR A 12 -12.41 -8.11 -1.35
CA THR A 12 -11.47 -8.15 -2.46
C THR A 12 -10.13 -7.57 -2.04
N THR A 13 -9.04 -8.17 -2.51
CA THR A 13 -7.70 -7.63 -2.28
C THR A 13 -7.14 -7.05 -3.57
N PHE A 14 -6.31 -6.02 -3.43
CA PHE A 14 -5.62 -5.43 -4.56
C PHE A 14 -4.32 -4.79 -4.09
N TYR A 15 -3.46 -4.43 -5.05
CA TYR A 15 -2.16 -3.83 -4.74
C TYR A 15 -2.11 -2.39 -5.20
N GLU A 16 -1.49 -1.53 -4.38
CA GLU A 16 -1.15 -0.16 -4.77
C GLU A 16 0.36 -0.03 -4.75
N ASN A 17 0.90 0.57 -5.81
CA ASN A 17 2.31 0.93 -5.83
C ASN A 17 2.42 2.39 -5.46
N VAL A 18 3.19 2.68 -4.41
CA VAL A 18 3.34 4.05 -3.91
C VAL A 18 4.82 4.37 -3.74
N HIS A 19 5.17 5.64 -3.90
CA HIS A 19 6.50 6.15 -3.58
C HIS A 19 6.47 6.72 -2.18
N ALA A 20 7.38 6.28 -1.33
CA ALA A 20 7.42 6.71 0.05
C ALA A 20 8.84 6.57 0.60
N VAL A 21 9.13 7.30 1.68
CA VAL A 21 10.45 7.29 2.28
C VAL A 21 10.65 6.09 3.22
N ASN A 22 9.55 5.52 3.73
CA ASN A 22 9.60 4.34 4.60
C ASN A 22 8.25 3.63 4.57
N ARG A 23 8.19 2.51 5.31
CA ARG A 23 6.99 1.66 5.33
C ARG A 23 5.76 2.41 5.86
N LEU A 24 5.90 3.14 6.95
CA LEU A 24 4.78 3.86 7.54
C LEU A 24 4.22 4.90 6.56
N ASP A 25 5.10 5.62 5.90
CA ASP A 25 4.70 6.60 4.90
C ASP A 25 3.95 5.93 3.75
N ALA A 26 4.42 4.75 3.33
CA ALA A 26 3.74 3.98 2.28
C ALA A 26 2.33 3.59 2.70
N ILE A 27 2.17 3.12 3.93
CA ILE A 27 0.87 2.73 4.46
C ILE A 27 -0.07 3.93 4.50
N GLU A 28 0.40 5.06 4.99
CA GLU A 28 -0.41 6.27 5.08
C GLU A 28 -0.83 6.76 3.70
N THR A 29 0.09 6.69 2.74
CA THR A 29 -0.22 7.11 1.38
C THR A 29 -1.29 6.21 0.75
N ALA A 30 -1.14 4.90 0.90
CA ALA A 30 -2.11 3.96 0.35
C ALA A 30 -3.47 4.11 1.00
N LYS A 31 -3.53 4.33 2.31
CA LYS A 31 -4.79 4.52 3.02
C LYS A 31 -5.45 5.84 2.65
N ALA A 32 -4.68 6.88 2.41
CA ALA A 32 -5.24 8.16 2.00
C ALA A 32 -5.97 8.04 0.66
N ARG A 33 -5.45 7.18 -0.23
CA ARG A 33 -6.08 6.93 -1.53
C ARG A 33 -7.26 5.99 -1.44
N ASN A 34 -7.28 5.14 -0.40
CA ASN A 34 -8.30 4.09 -0.24
C ASN A 34 -8.80 4.08 1.20
N PRO A 35 -9.53 5.12 1.62
CA PRO A 35 -9.83 5.32 3.05
C PRO A 35 -10.67 4.21 3.66
N LYS A 36 -11.41 3.45 2.86
CA LYS A 36 -12.24 2.36 3.37
C LYS A 36 -11.52 1.02 3.36
N ALA A 37 -10.30 0.96 2.81
CA ALA A 37 -9.57 -0.28 2.70
C ALA A 37 -8.72 -0.52 3.93
N ARG A 38 -8.40 -1.79 4.19
CA ARG A 38 -7.48 -2.20 5.24
C ARG A 38 -6.16 -2.61 4.61
N VAL A 39 -5.05 -2.17 5.19
CA VAL A 39 -3.72 -2.59 4.72
C VAL A 39 -3.42 -3.97 5.30
N ILE A 40 -3.12 -4.92 4.43
CA ILE A 40 -2.81 -6.30 4.83
C ILE A 40 -1.30 -6.50 4.90
N ALA A 41 -0.57 -6.01 3.91
CA ALA A 41 0.87 -6.19 3.81
C ALA A 41 1.50 -5.01 3.09
N THR A 42 2.74 -4.71 3.44
CA THR A 42 3.48 -3.61 2.83
C THR A 42 4.91 -4.06 2.66
N ASN A 43 5.38 -4.12 1.42
CA ASN A 43 6.72 -4.58 1.11
C ASN A 43 7.41 -3.62 0.16
N PRO A 44 8.74 -3.46 0.29
CA PRO A 44 9.46 -2.67 -0.71
C PRO A 44 9.34 -3.36 -2.06
N ASP A 45 9.10 -2.55 -3.10
CA ASP A 45 9.01 -3.08 -4.46
C ASP A 45 10.39 -2.94 -5.09
N LEU A 46 11.08 -4.06 -5.18
CA LEU A 46 12.44 -4.09 -5.72
C LEU A 46 12.48 -4.32 -7.22
N SER A 47 11.35 -4.59 -7.82
CA SER A 47 11.28 -4.70 -9.28
C SER A 47 11.23 -3.30 -9.85
N SER A 48 12.17 -2.95 -10.65
CA SER A 48 12.25 -1.62 -11.22
C SER A 48 11.77 -1.63 -12.67
#